data_44a519ae0e16f66af2ffed1f9d28a72f
#
_entry.id   44a519ae0e16f66af2ffed1f9d28a72f
#
_cell.length_a   1.000
_cell.length_b   1.000
_cell.length_c   1.000
_cell.angle_alpha   90.00
_cell.angle_beta   90.00
_cell.angle_gamma   90.00
#
_symmetry.space_group_name_H-M   'P 1'
#
loop_
_entity.id
_entity.type
_entity.pdbx_description
1 polymer ?
#
loop_
_entity_poly.entity_id
_entity_poly.type
_entity_poly.pdbx_seq_one_letter_code
_entity_poly.pdbx_strand_id
1 'polypeptide(L)'
;TVMADACDVNEERFTNRLVSRLGSDWSEWTVVSRHGMDSQSVVAGAASILAKVKRDDAISAIEAGLEIRIGSGYPSDPLTREAVRELVSGELPHGCLRWSWSTVSDAWREIHSGPVPMRAADGSSVLQSSLDEW
;
A
#
# COMPACT_ATOMS: atom_id res chain seq x y z
N THR A 1 11.95 -16.19 15.61
CA THR A 1 12.37 -15.72 14.28
C THR A 1 11.18 -15.17 13.51
N VAL A 2 11.32 -14.00 12.90
CA VAL A 2 10.37 -13.43 11.95
C VAL A 2 10.86 -13.73 10.54
N MET A 3 10.00 -14.31 9.70
CA MET A 3 10.31 -14.61 8.30
C MET A 3 9.41 -13.77 7.41
N ALA A 4 9.97 -13.10 6.41
CA ALA A 4 9.22 -12.29 5.47
C ALA A 4 9.67 -12.55 4.03
N ASP A 5 8.70 -12.57 3.11
CA ASP A 5 8.99 -12.50 1.69
C ASP A 5 9.40 -11.07 1.32
N ALA A 6 10.60 -10.92 0.76
CA ALA A 6 11.15 -9.60 0.46
C ALA A 6 10.50 -9.02 -0.79
N CYS A 7 9.79 -7.90 -0.63
CA CYS A 7 9.19 -7.16 -1.75
C CYS A 7 10.07 -6.00 -2.26
N ASP A 8 11.30 -5.90 -1.79
CA ASP A 8 12.32 -4.94 -2.24
C ASP A 8 13.36 -5.67 -3.12
N VAL A 9 13.98 -4.97 -4.06
CA VAL A 9 15.09 -5.53 -4.88
C VAL A 9 16.31 -5.91 -4.05
N ASN A 10 16.44 -5.37 -2.83
CA ASN A 10 17.53 -5.68 -1.90
C ASN A 10 16.95 -6.25 -0.60
N GLU A 11 17.22 -7.54 -0.35
CA GLU A 11 16.73 -8.28 0.82
C GLU A 11 17.22 -7.69 2.15
N GLU A 12 18.48 -7.26 2.21
CA GLU A 12 19.08 -6.69 3.42
C GLU A 12 18.44 -5.33 3.76
N ARG A 13 18.25 -4.47 2.75
CA ARG A 13 17.56 -3.19 2.92
C ARG A 13 16.13 -3.41 3.42
N PHE A 14 15.43 -4.40 2.87
CA PHE A 14 14.08 -4.75 3.32
C PHE A 14 14.09 -5.24 4.77
N THR A 15 15.00 -6.15 5.13
CA THR A 15 15.19 -6.65 6.51
C THR A 15 15.42 -5.50 7.49
N ASN A 16 16.34 -4.59 7.17
CA ASN A 16 16.67 -3.44 8.03
C ASN A 16 15.46 -2.51 8.23
N ARG A 17 14.65 -2.31 7.18
CA ARG A 17 13.39 -1.55 7.28
C ARG A 17 12.36 -2.23 8.15
N LEU A 18 12.23 -3.56 8.09
CA LEU A 18 11.35 -4.31 8.99
C LEU A 18 11.81 -4.19 10.43
N VAL A 19 13.09 -4.45 10.72
CA VAL A 19 13.66 -4.33 12.07
C VAL A 19 13.40 -2.95 12.66
N SER A 20 13.63 -1.89 11.88
CA SER A 20 13.39 -0.50 12.34
C SER A 20 11.93 -0.19 12.65
N ARG A 21 10.99 -0.96 12.12
CA ARG A 21 9.54 -0.77 12.32
C ARG A 21 8.95 -1.65 13.41
N LEU A 22 9.62 -2.75 13.76
CA LEU A 22 9.15 -3.67 14.80
C LEU A 22 9.25 -3.08 16.21
N GLY A 23 10.16 -2.13 16.44
CA GLY A 23 10.36 -1.49 17.75
C GLY A 23 11.15 -2.35 18.74
N SER A 24 11.33 -1.82 19.97
CA SER A 24 12.17 -2.42 21.00
C SER A 24 11.71 -3.79 21.50
N ASP A 25 10.42 -4.05 21.52
CA ASP A 25 9.84 -5.32 22.01
C ASP A 25 10.26 -6.53 21.17
N TRP A 26 10.80 -6.28 19.97
CA TRP A 26 11.27 -7.29 19.03
C TRP A 26 12.79 -7.35 18.92
N SER A 27 13.52 -6.66 19.80
CA SER A 27 15.00 -6.53 19.75
C SER A 27 15.74 -7.89 19.85
N GLU A 28 15.14 -8.88 20.53
CA GLU A 28 15.69 -10.23 20.66
C GLU A 28 15.32 -11.18 19.52
N TRP A 29 14.52 -10.71 18.55
CA TRP A 29 14.05 -11.55 17.47
C TRP A 29 15.02 -11.50 16.29
N THR A 30 15.24 -12.66 15.69
CA THR A 30 15.95 -12.76 14.42
C THR A 30 14.96 -12.48 13.28
N VAL A 31 15.25 -11.48 12.46
CA VAL A 31 14.45 -11.15 11.28
C VAL A 31 15.19 -11.62 10.02
N VAL A 32 14.55 -12.43 9.21
CA VAL A 32 15.09 -12.96 7.95
C VAL A 32 14.12 -12.63 6.83
N SER A 33 14.60 -11.93 5.82
CA SER A 33 13.81 -11.64 4.62
C SER A 33 14.56 -12.14 3.39
N ARG A 34 13.87 -12.88 2.52
CA ARG A 34 14.42 -13.37 1.25
C ARG A 34 13.34 -13.33 0.18
N HIS A 35 13.77 -13.25 -1.06
CA HIS A 35 12.86 -13.40 -2.20
C HIS A 35 12.33 -14.83 -2.28
N GLY A 36 11.02 -14.96 -2.48
CA GLY A 36 10.37 -16.27 -2.55
C GLY A 36 10.37 -17.03 -1.23
N MET A 37 10.42 -16.33 -0.08
CA MET A 37 10.38 -16.95 1.24
C MET A 37 9.09 -17.75 1.44
N ASP A 38 7.99 -17.35 0.86
CA ASP A 38 6.71 -18.04 0.88
C ASP A 38 6.78 -19.46 0.23
N SER A 39 7.65 -19.61 -0.76
CA SER A 39 7.92 -20.90 -1.41
C SER A 39 8.96 -21.75 -0.67
N GLN A 40 9.82 -21.13 0.13
CA GLN A 40 10.91 -21.79 0.85
C GLN A 40 10.52 -22.20 2.28
N SER A 41 9.54 -21.53 2.86
CA SER A 41 9.08 -21.76 4.22
C SER A 41 7.56 -21.99 4.27
N VAL A 42 7.15 -23.14 4.76
CA VAL A 42 5.72 -23.47 4.95
C VAL A 42 5.02 -22.43 5.85
N VAL A 43 5.71 -21.90 6.85
CA VAL A 43 5.18 -20.89 7.77
C VAL A 43 4.96 -19.56 7.02
N ALA A 44 5.94 -19.13 6.25
CA ALA A 44 5.82 -17.90 5.43
C ALA A 44 4.75 -18.07 4.34
N GLY A 45 4.67 -19.24 3.70
CA GLY A 45 3.63 -19.57 2.72
C GLY A 45 2.24 -19.53 3.32
N ALA A 46 2.04 -20.15 4.48
CA ALA A 46 0.75 -20.10 5.18
C ALA A 46 0.37 -18.64 5.56
N ALA A 47 1.31 -17.88 6.09
CA ALA A 47 1.10 -16.46 6.41
C ALA A 47 0.75 -15.63 5.16
N SER A 48 1.40 -15.90 4.02
CA SER A 48 1.10 -15.26 2.73
C SER A 48 -0.34 -15.53 2.28
N ILE A 49 -0.82 -16.76 2.43
CA ILE A 49 -2.22 -17.11 2.11
C ILE A 49 -3.18 -16.33 3.00
N LEU A 50 -2.96 -16.33 4.33
CA LEU A 50 -3.80 -15.59 5.26
C LEU A 50 -3.81 -14.08 4.96
N ALA A 51 -2.66 -13.50 4.61
CA ALA A 51 -2.57 -12.10 4.23
C ALA A 51 -3.37 -11.79 2.95
N LYS A 52 -3.33 -12.69 1.96
CA LYS A 52 -4.12 -12.55 0.72
C LYS A 52 -5.63 -12.60 1.01
N VAL A 53 -6.08 -13.57 1.82
CA VAL A 53 -7.50 -13.67 2.22
C VAL A 53 -7.94 -12.41 2.94
N LYS A 54 -7.18 -11.93 3.91
CA LYS A 54 -7.48 -10.69 4.64
C LYS A 54 -7.54 -9.46 3.74
N ARG A 55 -6.65 -9.38 2.75
CA ARG A 55 -6.70 -8.32 1.76
C ARG A 55 -7.97 -8.38 0.92
N ASP A 56 -8.32 -9.57 0.43
CA ASP A 56 -9.50 -9.78 -0.41
C ASP A 56 -10.80 -9.47 0.36
N ASP A 57 -10.89 -9.88 1.62
CA ASP A 57 -11.96 -9.49 2.54
C ASP A 57 -12.06 -7.96 2.69
N ALA A 58 -10.92 -7.29 2.86
CA ALA A 58 -10.88 -5.83 3.00
C ALA A 58 -11.34 -5.11 1.72
N ILE A 59 -10.94 -5.59 0.55
CA ILE A 59 -11.39 -5.06 -0.74
C ILE A 59 -12.90 -5.23 -0.88
N SER A 60 -13.42 -6.42 -0.59
CA SER A 60 -14.86 -6.70 -0.65
C SER A 60 -15.66 -5.79 0.31
N ALA A 61 -15.13 -5.52 1.50
CA ALA A 61 -15.76 -4.60 2.44
C ALA A 61 -15.76 -3.15 1.93
N ILE A 62 -14.68 -2.71 1.26
CA ILE A 62 -14.61 -1.38 0.63
C ILE A 62 -15.60 -1.29 -0.53
N GLU A 63 -15.66 -2.30 -1.41
CA GLU A 63 -16.62 -2.38 -2.52
C GLU A 63 -18.06 -2.24 -2.01
N ALA A 64 -18.43 -3.00 -0.97
CA ALA A 64 -19.76 -2.96 -0.39
C ALA A 64 -20.08 -1.60 0.25
N GLY A 65 -19.10 -0.94 0.88
CA GLY A 65 -19.28 0.36 1.53
C GLY A 65 -19.37 1.54 0.57
N LEU A 66 -18.75 1.43 -0.61
CA LEU A 66 -18.71 2.49 -1.62
C LEU A 66 -19.64 2.25 -2.81
N GLU A 67 -20.25 1.07 -2.87
CA GLU A 67 -21.09 0.62 -4.00
C GLU A 67 -20.37 0.68 -5.37
N ILE A 68 -19.04 0.53 -5.37
CA ILE A 68 -18.19 0.50 -6.58
C ILE A 68 -17.48 -0.85 -6.70
N ARG A 69 -17.11 -1.22 -7.93
CA ARG A 69 -16.28 -2.40 -8.18
C ARG A 69 -14.80 -2.01 -8.23
N ILE A 70 -14.00 -2.60 -7.33
CA ILE A 70 -12.55 -2.32 -7.23
C ILE A 70 -11.74 -3.38 -7.98
N GLY A 71 -12.27 -4.59 -8.10
CA GLY A 71 -11.55 -5.72 -8.67
C GLY A 71 -10.52 -6.30 -7.70
N SER A 72 -9.38 -6.73 -8.23
CA SER A 72 -8.36 -7.42 -7.42
C SER A 72 -7.57 -6.52 -6.45
N GLY A 73 -7.69 -5.20 -6.55
CA GLY A 73 -6.88 -4.23 -5.80
C GLY A 73 -5.42 -4.12 -6.26
N TYR A 74 -5.03 -4.78 -7.35
CA TYR A 74 -3.69 -4.67 -7.92
C TYR A 74 -3.64 -3.64 -9.07
N PRO A 75 -2.52 -2.89 -9.21
CA PRO A 75 -2.36 -1.91 -10.29
C PRO A 75 -2.41 -2.50 -11.70
N SER A 76 -2.19 -3.80 -11.86
CA SER A 76 -2.28 -4.49 -13.14
C SER A 76 -3.73 -4.76 -13.57
N ASP A 77 -4.69 -4.71 -12.64
CA ASP A 77 -6.09 -4.95 -12.93
C ASP A 77 -6.76 -3.69 -13.51
N PRO A 78 -7.38 -3.77 -14.69
CA PRO A 78 -8.09 -2.65 -15.29
C PRO A 78 -9.22 -2.11 -14.42
N LEU A 79 -9.99 -2.97 -13.75
CA LEU A 79 -11.07 -2.55 -12.83
C LEU A 79 -10.52 -1.75 -11.65
N THR A 80 -9.41 -2.20 -11.09
CA THR A 80 -8.74 -1.46 -10.00
C THR A 80 -8.30 -0.06 -10.47
N ARG A 81 -7.76 0.06 -11.68
CA ARG A 81 -7.35 1.37 -12.21
C ARG A 81 -8.54 2.30 -12.46
N GLU A 82 -9.66 1.76 -12.92
CA GLU A 82 -10.90 2.52 -13.10
C GLU A 82 -11.44 3.01 -11.75
N ALA A 83 -11.52 2.12 -10.77
CA ALA A 83 -11.93 2.47 -9.40
C ALA A 83 -11.01 3.53 -8.78
N VAL A 84 -9.69 3.45 -8.99
CA VAL A 84 -8.76 4.47 -8.51
C VAL A 84 -9.06 5.83 -9.13
N ARG A 85 -9.36 5.92 -10.43
CA ARG A 85 -9.76 7.20 -11.08
C ARG A 85 -11.01 7.80 -10.46
N GLU A 86 -12.00 6.97 -10.16
CA GLU A 86 -13.21 7.41 -9.47
C GLU A 86 -12.90 7.91 -8.06
N LEU A 87 -12.10 7.15 -7.31
CA LEU A 87 -11.74 7.46 -5.94
C LEU A 87 -10.78 8.66 -5.75
N VAL A 88 -10.17 9.15 -6.83
CA VAL A 88 -9.37 10.39 -6.82
C VAL A 88 -10.09 11.57 -7.47
N SER A 89 -11.34 11.43 -7.91
CA SER A 89 -12.08 12.50 -8.61
C SER A 89 -12.56 13.63 -7.70
N GLY A 90 -12.61 13.41 -6.37
CA GLY A 90 -12.96 14.42 -5.38
C GLY A 90 -11.82 15.43 -5.10
N GLU A 91 -12.06 16.37 -4.20
CA GLU A 91 -11.04 17.37 -3.78
C GLU A 91 -9.81 16.70 -3.14
N LEU A 92 -9.97 15.52 -2.56
CA LEU A 92 -8.91 14.71 -1.97
C LEU A 92 -9.08 13.26 -2.42
N PRO A 93 -7.99 12.48 -2.53
CA PRO A 93 -8.11 11.06 -2.76
C PRO A 93 -8.86 10.39 -1.61
N HIS A 94 -9.72 9.43 -1.93
CA HIS A 94 -10.51 8.73 -0.92
C HIS A 94 -9.62 8.06 0.13
N GLY A 95 -10.09 8.00 1.37
CA GLY A 95 -9.33 7.49 2.53
C GLY A 95 -8.91 6.03 2.45
N CYS A 96 -9.58 5.20 1.65
CA CYS A 96 -9.20 3.81 1.42
C CYS A 96 -7.97 3.65 0.52
N LEU A 97 -7.59 4.68 -0.25
CA LEU A 97 -6.44 4.64 -1.12
C LEU A 97 -5.13 4.82 -0.36
N ARG A 98 -4.09 4.19 -0.86
CA ARG A 98 -2.72 4.44 -0.43
C ARG A 98 -2.14 5.59 -1.25
N TRP A 99 -2.28 6.81 -0.77
CA TRP A 99 -1.95 8.06 -1.49
C TRP A 99 -0.51 8.12 -2.02
N SER A 100 0.43 7.41 -1.38
CA SER A 100 1.82 7.34 -1.81
C SER A 100 2.10 6.38 -2.98
N TRP A 101 1.10 5.70 -3.52
CA TRP A 101 1.29 4.80 -4.65
C TRP A 101 1.33 5.57 -5.97
N SER A 102 2.22 5.14 -6.88
CA SER A 102 2.33 5.72 -8.21
C SER A 102 1.01 5.68 -8.97
N THR A 103 0.26 4.57 -8.89
CA THR A 103 -1.06 4.43 -9.51
C THR A 103 -2.04 5.53 -9.07
N VAL A 104 -2.02 5.91 -7.79
CA VAL A 104 -2.85 7.01 -7.27
C VAL A 104 -2.33 8.35 -7.79
N SER A 105 -1.02 8.55 -7.76
CA SER A 105 -0.40 9.78 -8.24
C SER A 105 -0.58 9.99 -9.76
N ASP A 106 -0.57 8.91 -10.53
CA ASP A 106 -0.80 8.99 -11.98
C ASP A 106 -2.27 9.31 -12.29
N ALA A 107 -3.21 8.62 -11.65
CA ALA A 107 -4.63 8.90 -11.80
C ALA A 107 -5.00 10.32 -11.31
N TRP A 108 -4.37 10.78 -10.24
CA TRP A 108 -4.56 12.14 -9.73
C TRP A 108 -4.16 13.19 -10.75
N ARG A 109 -2.97 13.05 -11.38
CA ARG A 109 -2.48 13.99 -12.41
C ARG A 109 -3.32 14.01 -13.68
N GLU A 110 -4.07 12.95 -13.97
CA GLU A 110 -5.01 12.93 -15.11
C GLU A 110 -6.21 13.87 -14.89
N ILE A 111 -6.56 14.17 -13.63
CA ILE A 111 -7.81 14.86 -13.26
C ILE A 111 -7.50 16.24 -12.64
N HIS A 112 -6.42 16.35 -11.86
CA HIS A 112 -6.11 17.53 -11.07
C HIS A 112 -4.80 18.19 -11.52
N SER A 113 -4.75 19.51 -11.39
CA SER A 113 -3.50 20.25 -11.50
C SER A 113 -2.74 20.17 -10.16
N GLY A 114 -1.49 19.74 -10.20
CA GLY A 114 -0.64 19.65 -9.02
C GLY A 114 -0.40 18.23 -8.47
N PRO A 115 0.45 18.11 -7.46
CA PRO A 115 0.80 16.84 -6.85
C PRO A 115 -0.33 16.29 -5.97
N VAL A 116 -0.30 14.97 -5.70
CA VAL A 116 -1.21 14.36 -4.73
C VAL A 116 -1.02 15.01 -3.36
N PRO A 117 -2.09 15.41 -2.67
CA PRO A 117 -1.99 15.94 -1.31
C PRO A 117 -1.28 14.96 -0.36
N MET A 118 -0.56 15.49 0.62
CA MET A 118 0.06 14.66 1.65
C MET A 118 -0.92 14.39 2.79
N ARG A 119 -0.95 13.14 3.23
CA ARG A 119 -1.68 12.76 4.45
C ARG A 119 -0.76 12.97 5.65
N ALA A 120 -1.12 13.87 6.55
CA ALA A 120 -0.39 14.08 7.79
C ALA A 120 -0.58 12.92 8.77
N ALA A 121 0.32 12.78 9.74
CA ALA A 121 0.28 11.69 10.73
C ALA A 121 -0.98 11.70 11.61
N ASP A 122 -1.61 12.86 11.79
CA ASP A 122 -2.87 13.06 12.49
C ASP A 122 -4.12 12.76 11.63
N GLY A 123 -3.92 12.33 10.38
CA GLY A 123 -4.99 12.04 9.43
C GLY A 123 -5.52 13.26 8.69
N SER A 124 -5.05 14.47 8.98
CA SER A 124 -5.34 15.67 8.19
C SER A 124 -4.67 15.61 6.82
N SER A 125 -5.20 16.33 5.85
CA SER A 125 -4.62 16.43 4.52
C SER A 125 -3.96 17.79 4.35
N VAL A 126 -2.75 17.81 3.77
CA VAL A 126 -2.05 19.03 3.41
C VAL A 126 -1.94 19.08 1.89
N LEU A 127 -2.54 20.09 1.29
CA LEU A 127 -2.30 20.42 -0.11
C LEU A 127 -0.86 20.94 -0.24
N GLN A 128 -0.06 20.26 -1.05
CA GLN A 128 1.25 20.77 -1.42
C GLN A 128 1.07 21.86 -2.50
N SER A 129 1.43 23.09 -2.18
CA SER A 129 1.66 24.08 -3.23
C SER A 129 2.89 23.67 -4.04
N SER A 130 2.85 23.84 -5.36
CA SER A 130 4.04 23.65 -6.19
C SER A 130 5.07 24.72 -5.85
N LEU A 131 6.36 24.39 -5.94
CA LEU A 131 7.46 25.35 -5.73
C LEU A 131 7.44 26.50 -6.77
N ASP A 132 6.63 26.39 -7.83
CA ASP A 132 6.49 27.39 -8.88
C ASP A 132 5.55 28.54 -8.49
N GLU A 133 4.96 28.52 -7.31
CA GLU A 133 4.08 29.58 -6.77
C GLU A 133 4.81 30.56 -5.82
N TRP A 134 6.15 30.49 -5.71
CA TRP A 134 6.98 31.40 -4.89
C TRP A 134 7.86 32.31 -5.73
#